data_60c350cf4e96418a8f43affa0d025915
#
_entry.id   60c350cf4e96418a8f43affa0d025915
#
_cell.length_a   1.000
_cell.length_b   1.000
_cell.length_c   1.000
_cell.angle_alpha   90.00
_cell.angle_beta   90.00
_cell.angle_gamma   90.00
#
_symmetry.space_group_name_H-M   'P 1'
#
loop_
_entity.id
_entity.type
_entity.pdbx_description
1 polymer ?
#
loop_
_entity_poly.entity_id
_entity_poly.type
_entity_poly.pdbx_seq_one_letter_code
_entity_poly.pdbx_strand_id
1 'polypeptide(L)'
;MTNVVKTLKESKSACWIAWACLVVPMFASYFFDDMFSTISHIFKNPEALELGWNTMDYGFYAGGYSFLCVWGGLIVCGMLLDKWGVRITGSIFVGLMAAGAAIVYVTISSPAIVATGKSLYIAYVGCMLFGLGSEIAGVAVTRSIAKWFKGKSMALAMGLQLAIARLGTAAALLLSPVLVAESATGTYPLDITNKPAFCGLMLLLLGTVVWGIFVAMDAKFDKEQGTSDKVVTAEEDKFKFSDIFKILGNKHYLLISLLCVFFYCCIISFKKFATAILIPRFGGADPEFAQTASMMVSMIPFFTVVFTPLFGSLVDKIGKATTWMITGSVMVFVAHIIIAFAPGTPIFGYIGIAILGVGYSLVPAAMWPSVPKIVPEKNLGTAYSLIYWIQNMGMMAVPIIVGGILNKYSGVEAAVNAEYVFIILGIVAISVSLMLYFSSKKNPDLKLDVPNKQ
;
A
#
# COMPACT_ATOMS: atom_id res chain seq x y z
N MET A 1 -46.67 7.32 -22.23
CA MET A 1 -45.32 7.61 -21.69
C MET A 1 -44.50 6.33 -21.74
N THR A 2 -43.69 6.15 -22.73
CA THR A 2 -42.80 5.01 -22.86
C THR A 2 -41.78 5.10 -21.70
N ASN A 3 -41.82 4.18 -20.75
CA ASN A 3 -40.77 3.99 -19.77
C ASN A 3 -39.47 3.67 -20.53
N VAL A 4 -38.64 4.68 -20.78
CA VAL A 4 -37.30 4.49 -21.31
C VAL A 4 -36.52 3.74 -20.23
N VAL A 5 -36.30 2.47 -20.43
CA VAL A 5 -35.47 1.66 -19.52
C VAL A 5 -34.07 2.25 -19.57
N LYS A 6 -33.70 2.98 -18.53
CA LYS A 6 -32.32 3.53 -18.42
C LYS A 6 -31.30 2.39 -18.43
N THR A 7 -30.33 2.48 -19.30
CA THR A 7 -29.18 1.55 -19.29
C THR A 7 -28.41 1.67 -17.97
N LEU A 8 -27.67 0.63 -17.60
CA LEU A 8 -26.81 0.67 -16.37
C LEU A 8 -25.85 1.86 -16.39
N LYS A 9 -25.36 2.23 -17.58
CA LYS A 9 -24.49 3.41 -17.75
C LYS A 9 -25.20 4.71 -17.39
N GLU A 10 -26.48 4.87 -17.72
CA GLU A 10 -27.24 6.09 -17.43
C GLU A 10 -27.71 6.18 -15.99
N SER A 11 -27.82 5.04 -15.31
CA SER A 11 -28.22 4.96 -13.91
C SER A 11 -27.09 5.35 -12.96
N LYS A 12 -27.21 6.51 -12.30
CA LYS A 12 -26.26 6.94 -11.27
C LYS A 12 -26.16 5.92 -10.13
N SER A 13 -27.30 5.38 -9.69
CA SER A 13 -27.34 4.37 -8.61
C SER A 13 -26.58 3.09 -9.00
N ALA A 14 -26.76 2.59 -10.23
CA ALA A 14 -26.04 1.40 -10.70
C ALA A 14 -24.53 1.63 -10.72
N CYS A 15 -24.07 2.80 -11.17
CA CYS A 15 -22.64 3.14 -11.14
C CYS A 15 -22.07 3.15 -9.72
N TRP A 16 -22.78 3.73 -8.74
CA TRP A 16 -22.32 3.76 -7.35
C TRP A 16 -22.42 2.41 -6.65
N ILE A 17 -23.39 1.55 -7.01
CA ILE A 17 -23.45 0.16 -6.53
C ILE A 17 -22.25 -0.62 -7.08
N ALA A 18 -21.98 -0.54 -8.39
CA ALA A 18 -20.80 -1.17 -8.97
C ALA A 18 -19.50 -0.69 -8.31
N TRP A 19 -19.40 0.61 -8.04
CA TRP A 19 -18.28 1.20 -7.31
C TRP A 19 -18.17 0.62 -5.89
N ALA A 20 -19.27 0.53 -5.14
CA ALA A 20 -19.27 -0.06 -3.81
C ALA A 20 -18.77 -1.53 -3.83
N CYS A 21 -19.19 -2.32 -4.83
CA CYS A 21 -18.70 -3.68 -5.01
C CYS A 21 -17.20 -3.74 -5.32
N LEU A 22 -16.64 -2.72 -5.96
CA LEU A 22 -15.21 -2.63 -6.29
C LEU A 22 -14.35 -2.21 -5.09
N VAL A 23 -14.84 -1.35 -4.22
CA VAL A 23 -14.04 -0.80 -3.12
C VAL A 23 -13.99 -1.73 -1.91
N VAL A 24 -14.98 -2.60 -1.70
CA VAL A 24 -15.00 -3.54 -0.57
C VAL A 24 -13.79 -4.50 -0.59
N PRO A 25 -13.44 -5.20 -1.70
CA PRO A 25 -12.25 -6.02 -1.73
C PRO A 25 -10.96 -5.21 -1.52
N MET A 26 -10.91 -3.94 -1.92
CA MET A 26 -9.76 -3.08 -1.67
C MET A 26 -9.62 -2.70 -0.19
N PHE A 27 -10.73 -2.34 0.47
CA PHE A 27 -10.75 -2.14 1.92
C PHE A 27 -10.23 -3.37 2.66
N ALA A 28 -10.75 -4.55 2.30
CA ALA A 28 -10.39 -5.83 2.90
C ALA A 28 -8.90 -6.16 2.68
N SER A 29 -8.38 -5.89 1.48
CA SER A 29 -6.98 -6.09 1.14
C SER A 29 -6.05 -5.24 2.01
N TYR A 30 -6.32 -3.96 2.14
CA TYR A 30 -5.52 -3.05 2.97
C TYR A 30 -5.64 -3.38 4.47
N PHE A 31 -6.80 -3.86 4.91
CA PHE A 31 -6.96 -4.38 6.27
C PHE A 31 -6.04 -5.58 6.51
N PHE A 32 -6.09 -6.57 5.62
CA PHE A 32 -5.32 -7.81 5.78
C PHE A 32 -3.81 -7.56 5.70
N ASP A 33 -3.35 -6.68 4.81
CA ASP A 33 -1.93 -6.32 4.69
C ASP A 33 -1.38 -5.71 5.99
N ASP A 34 -2.19 -4.92 6.70
CA ASP A 34 -1.76 -4.18 7.88
C ASP A 34 -2.16 -4.82 9.23
N MET A 35 -2.78 -5.98 9.22
CA MET A 35 -3.34 -6.64 10.42
C MET A 35 -2.33 -6.89 11.55
N PHE A 36 -1.06 -7.08 11.23
CA PHE A 36 0.00 -7.30 12.23
C PHE A 36 0.81 -6.04 12.54
N SER A 37 0.62 -4.95 11.80
CA SER A 37 1.48 -3.77 11.90
C SER A 37 1.51 -3.15 13.30
N THR A 38 0.35 -3.01 13.96
CA THR A 38 0.24 -2.40 15.31
C THR A 38 0.35 -3.38 16.45
N ILE A 39 0.50 -4.67 16.16
CA ILE A 39 0.84 -5.69 17.16
C ILE A 39 2.26 -6.22 16.96
N SER A 40 3.09 -5.55 16.15
CA SER A 40 4.45 -5.99 15.83
C SER A 40 5.37 -6.09 17.07
N HIS A 41 5.03 -5.41 18.17
CA HIS A 41 5.75 -5.50 19.43
C HIS A 41 5.68 -6.89 20.09
N ILE A 42 4.62 -7.69 19.85
CA ILE A 42 4.51 -9.05 20.41
C ILE A 42 5.59 -9.98 19.87
N PHE A 43 6.07 -9.74 18.64
CA PHE A 43 7.16 -10.52 18.03
C PHE A 43 8.54 -10.23 18.66
N LYS A 44 8.64 -9.26 19.57
CA LYS A 44 9.86 -9.01 20.37
C LYS A 44 10.07 -10.06 21.46
N ASN A 45 9.02 -10.76 21.85
CA ASN A 45 9.06 -11.81 22.86
C ASN A 45 8.47 -13.12 22.30
N PRO A 46 9.23 -13.87 21.47
CA PRO A 46 8.74 -15.08 20.82
C PRO A 46 8.42 -16.21 21.83
N GLU A 47 8.99 -16.17 23.04
CA GLU A 47 8.69 -17.16 24.09
C GLU A 47 7.29 -16.97 24.68
N ALA A 48 6.78 -15.73 24.70
CA ALA A 48 5.42 -15.42 25.13
C ALA A 48 4.38 -15.62 24.02
N LEU A 49 4.82 -15.75 22.77
CA LEU A 49 3.98 -15.91 21.60
C LEU A 49 3.91 -17.39 21.19
N GLU A 50 2.73 -18.01 21.33
CA GLU A 50 2.55 -19.44 20.98
C GLU A 50 2.92 -19.72 19.50
N LEU A 51 2.76 -18.73 18.60
CA LEU A 51 3.19 -18.81 17.20
C LEU A 51 4.72 -18.99 17.07
N GLY A 52 5.51 -18.53 18.05
CA GLY A 52 6.96 -18.67 18.10
C GLY A 52 7.73 -17.79 17.11
N TRP A 53 7.08 -16.87 16.40
CA TRP A 53 7.76 -15.96 15.48
C TRP A 53 8.43 -14.81 16.23
N ASN A 54 9.62 -14.45 15.79
CA ASN A 54 10.32 -13.24 16.22
C ASN A 54 10.14 -12.09 15.22
N THR A 55 10.73 -10.92 15.50
CA THR A 55 10.61 -9.74 14.62
C THR A 55 11.25 -9.94 13.25
N MET A 56 12.29 -10.78 13.13
CA MET A 56 12.88 -11.12 11.83
C MET A 56 11.94 -12.01 11.01
N ASP A 57 11.29 -12.98 11.65
CA ASP A 57 10.29 -13.84 11.03
C ASP A 57 9.11 -13.03 10.52
N TYR A 58 8.63 -12.07 11.33
CA TYR A 58 7.60 -11.14 10.89
C TYR A 58 8.06 -10.26 9.72
N GLY A 59 9.30 -9.77 9.74
CA GLY A 59 9.87 -8.99 8.63
C GLY A 59 9.97 -9.81 7.35
N PHE A 60 10.36 -11.07 7.46
CA PHE A 60 10.37 -12.01 6.33
C PHE A 60 8.96 -12.24 5.79
N TYR A 61 7.99 -12.55 6.66
CA TYR A 61 6.59 -12.67 6.29
C TYR A 61 6.06 -11.42 5.56
N ALA A 62 6.30 -10.23 6.11
CA ALA A 62 5.84 -8.97 5.52
C ALA A 62 6.48 -8.68 4.15
N GLY A 63 7.76 -9.05 3.95
CA GLY A 63 8.43 -8.97 2.65
C GLY A 63 7.83 -9.91 1.60
N GLY A 64 7.16 -10.97 2.03
CA GLY A 64 6.46 -11.93 1.15
C GLY A 64 5.40 -11.31 0.27
N TYR A 65 4.71 -10.26 0.74
CA TYR A 65 3.74 -9.51 -0.06
C TYR A 65 4.29 -9.11 -1.43
N SER A 66 5.50 -8.59 -1.46
CA SER A 66 6.13 -8.08 -2.68
C SER A 66 6.91 -9.12 -3.48
N PHE A 67 7.13 -10.32 -2.95
CA PHE A 67 8.03 -11.31 -3.56
C PHE A 67 7.63 -11.65 -4.99
N LEU A 68 6.41 -12.15 -5.21
CA LEU A 68 5.96 -12.49 -6.58
C LEU A 68 5.84 -11.27 -7.49
N CYS A 69 5.55 -10.10 -6.93
CA CYS A 69 5.49 -8.85 -7.67
C CYS A 69 6.85 -8.49 -8.28
N VAL A 70 7.93 -8.65 -7.51
CA VAL A 70 9.32 -8.39 -7.92
C VAL A 70 9.78 -9.41 -8.96
N TRP A 71 9.46 -10.68 -8.78
CA TRP A 71 9.90 -11.76 -9.69
C TRP A 71 9.03 -11.89 -10.95
N GLY A 72 8.51 -10.78 -11.44
CA GLY A 72 7.85 -10.66 -12.74
C GLY A 72 6.32 -10.78 -12.69
N GLY A 73 5.74 -11.07 -11.52
CA GLY A 73 4.29 -11.24 -11.38
C GLY A 73 3.49 -10.02 -11.85
N LEU A 74 3.92 -8.80 -11.51
CA LEU A 74 3.25 -7.57 -11.94
C LEU A 74 3.21 -7.41 -13.46
N ILE A 75 4.31 -7.73 -14.15
CA ILE A 75 4.43 -7.60 -15.60
C ILE A 75 3.55 -8.65 -16.30
N VAL A 76 3.73 -9.92 -15.90
CA VAL A 76 2.99 -11.04 -16.50
C VAL A 76 1.49 -10.90 -16.28
N CYS A 77 1.09 -10.59 -15.04
CA CYS A 77 -0.33 -10.49 -14.70
C CYS A 77 -0.99 -9.23 -15.26
N GLY A 78 -0.23 -8.14 -15.45
CA GLY A 78 -0.69 -6.97 -16.20
C GLY A 78 -1.02 -7.32 -17.66
N MET A 79 -0.16 -8.10 -18.34
CA MET A 79 -0.43 -8.60 -19.70
C MET A 79 -1.65 -9.56 -19.74
N LEU A 80 -1.84 -10.38 -18.70
CA LEU A 80 -3.02 -11.24 -18.60
C LEU A 80 -4.30 -10.40 -18.44
N LEU A 81 -4.24 -9.30 -17.68
CA LEU A 81 -5.36 -8.39 -17.51
C LEU A 81 -5.76 -7.71 -18.83
N ASP A 82 -4.79 -7.37 -19.68
CA ASP A 82 -5.06 -6.83 -21.02
C ASP A 82 -5.67 -7.88 -21.95
N LYS A 83 -5.18 -9.12 -21.90
CA LYS A 83 -5.60 -10.19 -22.79
C LYS A 83 -6.96 -10.80 -22.42
N TRP A 84 -7.20 -11.05 -21.13
CA TRP A 84 -8.40 -11.75 -20.65
C TRP A 84 -9.49 -10.81 -20.14
N GLY A 85 -9.17 -9.53 -19.93
CA GLY A 85 -10.07 -8.52 -19.41
C GLY A 85 -10.21 -8.55 -17.90
N VAL A 86 -10.91 -7.53 -17.40
CA VAL A 86 -11.05 -7.29 -15.96
C VAL A 86 -11.86 -8.38 -15.26
N ARG A 87 -12.92 -8.89 -15.89
CA ARG A 87 -13.79 -9.89 -15.25
C ARG A 87 -13.06 -11.18 -14.92
N ILE A 88 -12.37 -11.77 -15.91
CA ILE A 88 -11.66 -13.04 -15.71
C ILE A 88 -10.44 -12.82 -14.81
N THR A 89 -9.57 -11.91 -15.21
CA THR A 89 -8.31 -11.67 -14.48
C THR A 89 -8.57 -11.13 -13.08
N GLY A 90 -9.48 -10.16 -12.91
CA GLY A 90 -9.86 -9.64 -11.62
C GLY A 90 -10.46 -10.71 -10.70
N SER A 91 -11.30 -11.62 -11.22
CA SER A 91 -11.85 -12.73 -10.43
C SER A 91 -10.76 -13.71 -9.96
N ILE A 92 -9.79 -14.03 -10.83
CA ILE A 92 -8.67 -14.89 -10.45
C ILE A 92 -7.86 -14.24 -9.33
N PHE A 93 -7.54 -12.95 -9.44
CA PHE A 93 -6.68 -12.28 -8.46
C PHE A 93 -7.39 -11.91 -7.15
N VAL A 94 -8.68 -11.55 -7.18
CA VAL A 94 -9.50 -11.44 -5.96
C VAL A 94 -9.63 -12.79 -5.26
N GLY A 95 -9.82 -13.88 -6.01
CA GLY A 95 -9.81 -15.24 -5.46
C GLY A 95 -8.44 -15.65 -4.90
N LEU A 96 -7.36 -15.29 -5.60
CA LEU A 96 -5.99 -15.56 -5.15
C LEU A 96 -5.65 -14.81 -3.85
N MET A 97 -6.10 -13.57 -3.73
CA MET A 97 -5.99 -12.77 -2.52
C MET A 97 -6.69 -13.43 -1.32
N ALA A 98 -7.93 -13.90 -1.52
CA ALA A 98 -8.68 -14.61 -0.49
C ALA A 98 -8.05 -15.97 -0.14
N ALA A 99 -7.57 -16.71 -1.14
CA ALA A 99 -6.88 -18.00 -0.93
C ALA A 99 -5.57 -17.81 -0.17
N GLY A 100 -4.77 -16.82 -0.52
CA GLY A 100 -3.54 -16.46 0.20
C GLY A 100 -3.83 -16.12 1.66
N ALA A 101 -4.84 -15.30 1.91
CA ALA A 101 -5.28 -14.96 3.27
C ALA A 101 -5.78 -16.18 4.06
N ALA A 102 -6.49 -17.10 3.42
CA ALA A 102 -6.94 -18.34 4.04
C ALA A 102 -5.75 -19.23 4.44
N ILE A 103 -4.73 -19.34 3.57
CA ILE A 103 -3.49 -20.08 3.89
C ILE A 103 -2.82 -19.46 5.13
N VAL A 104 -2.67 -18.13 5.17
CA VAL A 104 -2.08 -17.44 6.33
C VAL A 104 -2.89 -17.76 7.59
N TYR A 105 -4.21 -17.53 7.56
CA TYR A 105 -5.07 -17.73 8.72
C TYR A 105 -5.02 -19.19 9.23
N VAL A 106 -5.20 -20.17 8.34
CA VAL A 106 -5.15 -21.60 8.72
C VAL A 106 -3.79 -21.96 9.32
N THR A 107 -2.71 -21.43 8.77
CA THR A 107 -1.34 -21.70 9.24
C THR A 107 -1.11 -21.20 10.65
N ILE A 108 -1.48 -19.94 10.94
CA ILE A 108 -1.26 -19.32 12.25
C ILE A 108 -2.31 -19.72 13.29
N SER A 109 -3.36 -20.41 12.89
CA SER A 109 -4.43 -20.90 13.76
C SER A 109 -4.26 -22.38 14.13
N SER A 110 -3.37 -23.10 13.46
CA SER A 110 -3.23 -24.56 13.64
C SER A 110 -2.06 -24.92 14.55
N PRO A 111 -2.31 -25.41 15.79
CA PRO A 111 -1.25 -25.88 16.67
C PRO A 111 -0.39 -26.97 16.01
N ALA A 112 -1.01 -27.84 15.20
CA ALA A 112 -0.30 -28.91 14.50
C ALA A 112 0.71 -28.36 13.48
N ILE A 113 0.37 -27.28 12.72
CA ILE A 113 1.29 -26.66 11.78
C ILE A 113 2.39 -25.90 12.53
N VAL A 114 2.03 -25.17 13.59
CA VAL A 114 3.00 -24.41 14.40
C VAL A 114 4.03 -25.36 15.03
N ALA A 115 3.59 -26.49 15.57
CA ALA A 115 4.47 -27.51 16.16
C ALA A 115 5.47 -28.11 15.16
N THR A 116 5.23 -28.03 13.85
CA THR A 116 6.20 -28.49 12.83
C THR A 116 7.40 -27.54 12.66
N GLY A 117 7.33 -26.31 13.19
CA GLY A 117 8.31 -25.24 12.93
C GLY A 117 8.26 -24.68 11.50
N LYS A 118 7.25 -25.06 10.69
CA LYS A 118 7.12 -24.64 9.27
C LYS A 118 6.08 -23.54 9.06
N SER A 119 5.41 -23.08 10.12
CA SER A 119 4.35 -22.09 10.04
C SER A 119 4.77 -20.81 9.29
N LEU A 120 5.99 -20.32 9.51
CA LEU A 120 6.52 -19.15 8.80
C LEU A 120 6.54 -19.34 7.28
N TYR A 121 7.07 -20.46 6.80
CA TYR A 121 7.23 -20.70 5.35
C TYR A 121 5.88 -20.88 4.67
N ILE A 122 4.93 -21.56 5.32
CA ILE A 122 3.59 -21.75 4.76
C ILE A 122 2.83 -20.43 4.74
N ALA A 123 2.89 -19.64 5.83
CA ALA A 123 2.29 -18.30 5.88
C ALA A 123 2.94 -17.35 4.87
N TYR A 124 4.26 -17.46 4.64
CA TYR A 124 4.97 -16.70 3.62
C TYR A 124 4.42 -16.97 2.22
N VAL A 125 4.18 -18.24 1.86
CA VAL A 125 3.53 -18.60 0.58
C VAL A 125 2.13 -17.98 0.50
N GLY A 126 1.35 -18.05 1.57
CA GLY A 126 0.04 -17.38 1.63
C GLY A 126 0.16 -15.86 1.41
N CYS A 127 1.14 -15.22 2.05
CA CYS A 127 1.39 -13.78 1.90
C CYS A 127 1.83 -13.41 0.47
N MET A 128 2.64 -14.24 -0.19
CA MET A 128 3.03 -14.04 -1.59
C MET A 128 1.82 -14.06 -2.54
N LEU A 129 0.94 -15.05 -2.37
CA LEU A 129 -0.28 -15.18 -3.18
C LEU A 129 -1.24 -14.01 -2.91
N PHE A 130 -1.41 -13.63 -1.65
CA PHE A 130 -2.20 -12.48 -1.24
C PHE A 130 -1.67 -11.20 -1.87
N GLY A 131 -0.36 -10.92 -1.78
CA GLY A 131 0.26 -9.70 -2.29
C GLY A 131 0.11 -9.55 -3.80
N LEU A 132 0.40 -10.61 -4.58
CA LEU A 132 0.18 -10.60 -6.03
C LEU A 132 -1.30 -10.40 -6.36
N GLY A 133 -2.19 -11.08 -5.62
CA GLY A 133 -3.64 -10.93 -5.76
C GLY A 133 -4.09 -9.49 -5.53
N SER A 134 -3.61 -8.87 -4.46
CA SER A 134 -3.92 -7.49 -4.05
C SER A 134 -3.49 -6.45 -5.10
N GLU A 135 -2.25 -6.53 -5.59
CA GLU A 135 -1.72 -5.58 -6.56
C GLU A 135 -2.50 -5.61 -7.89
N ILE A 136 -2.77 -6.80 -8.41
CA ILE A 136 -3.49 -6.94 -9.68
C ILE A 136 -4.99 -6.65 -9.53
N ALA A 137 -5.61 -7.03 -8.41
CA ALA A 137 -6.98 -6.64 -8.10
C ALA A 137 -7.13 -5.11 -8.04
N GLY A 138 -6.15 -4.40 -7.46
CA GLY A 138 -6.11 -2.94 -7.43
C GLY A 138 -6.11 -2.32 -8.83
N VAL A 139 -5.34 -2.87 -9.76
CA VAL A 139 -5.33 -2.42 -11.17
C VAL A 139 -6.69 -2.71 -11.83
N ALA A 140 -7.27 -3.90 -11.60
CA ALA A 140 -8.57 -4.26 -12.15
C ALA A 140 -9.69 -3.34 -11.64
N VAL A 141 -9.68 -3.01 -10.34
CA VAL A 141 -10.62 -2.06 -9.72
C VAL A 141 -10.50 -0.68 -10.36
N THR A 142 -9.28 -0.16 -10.47
CA THR A 142 -9.03 1.17 -11.07
C THR A 142 -9.52 1.24 -12.52
N ARG A 143 -9.26 0.21 -13.32
CA ARG A 143 -9.77 0.11 -14.71
C ARG A 143 -11.29 0.05 -14.76
N SER A 144 -11.91 -0.70 -13.86
CA SER A 144 -13.37 -0.81 -13.79
C SER A 144 -14.02 0.52 -13.44
N ILE A 145 -13.47 1.26 -12.48
CA ILE A 145 -13.96 2.60 -12.13
C ILE A 145 -13.82 3.54 -13.34
N ALA A 146 -12.67 3.52 -14.03
CA ALA A 146 -12.48 4.33 -15.24
C ALA A 146 -13.53 4.03 -16.32
N LYS A 147 -13.86 2.74 -16.54
CA LYS A 147 -14.88 2.30 -17.50
C LYS A 147 -16.28 2.79 -17.11
N TRP A 148 -16.70 2.55 -15.88
CA TRP A 148 -18.06 2.83 -15.39
C TRP A 148 -18.34 4.33 -15.21
N PHE A 149 -17.31 5.10 -14.87
CA PHE A 149 -17.41 6.55 -14.63
C PHE A 149 -16.90 7.42 -15.79
N LYS A 150 -16.64 6.82 -16.97
CA LYS A 150 -16.25 7.58 -18.16
C LYS A 150 -17.32 8.62 -18.54
N GLY A 151 -16.92 9.90 -18.53
CA GLY A 151 -17.83 11.02 -18.79
C GLY A 151 -18.70 11.44 -17.59
N LYS A 152 -18.39 10.97 -16.38
CA LYS A 152 -19.07 11.31 -15.13
C LYS A 152 -18.04 11.75 -14.08
N SER A 153 -18.38 11.62 -12.78
CA SER A 153 -17.53 11.99 -11.64
C SER A 153 -16.37 11.00 -11.43
N MET A 154 -15.55 10.72 -12.47
CA MET A 154 -14.47 9.72 -12.43
C MET A 154 -13.41 10.07 -11.39
N ALA A 155 -12.99 11.33 -11.31
CA ALA A 155 -12.00 11.77 -10.32
C ALA A 155 -12.49 11.57 -8.88
N LEU A 156 -13.79 11.87 -8.62
CA LEU A 156 -14.40 11.63 -7.32
C LEU A 156 -14.43 10.13 -6.99
N ALA A 157 -14.85 9.27 -7.93
CA ALA A 157 -14.93 7.83 -7.73
C ALA A 157 -13.55 7.21 -7.45
N MET A 158 -12.51 7.64 -8.17
CA MET A 158 -11.14 7.21 -7.94
C MET A 158 -10.57 7.73 -6.62
N GLY A 159 -10.82 9.00 -6.27
CA GLY A 159 -10.38 9.57 -5.00
C GLY A 159 -11.02 8.88 -3.81
N LEU A 160 -12.33 8.62 -3.86
CA LEU A 160 -13.04 7.88 -2.81
C LEU A 160 -12.55 6.42 -2.70
N GLN A 161 -12.24 5.74 -3.81
CA GLN A 161 -11.65 4.39 -3.77
C GLN A 161 -10.35 4.36 -2.98
N LEU A 162 -9.44 5.31 -3.24
CA LEU A 162 -8.19 5.41 -2.49
C LEU A 162 -8.42 5.74 -1.00
N ALA A 163 -9.39 6.62 -0.70
CA ALA A 163 -9.75 6.95 0.67
C ALA A 163 -10.28 5.72 1.42
N ILE A 164 -11.19 4.94 0.82
CA ILE A 164 -11.74 3.71 1.42
C ILE A 164 -10.63 2.66 1.64
N ALA A 165 -9.71 2.50 0.69
CA ALA A 165 -8.55 1.62 0.87
C ALA A 165 -7.70 2.05 2.08
N ARG A 166 -7.43 3.35 2.24
CA ARG A 166 -6.71 3.90 3.42
C ARG A 166 -7.47 3.71 4.72
N LEU A 167 -8.81 3.78 4.69
CA LEU A 167 -9.64 3.44 5.85
C LEU A 167 -9.54 1.95 6.22
N GLY A 168 -9.31 1.05 5.26
CA GLY A 168 -8.98 -0.36 5.52
C GLY A 168 -7.71 -0.51 6.36
N THR A 169 -6.64 0.19 5.97
CA THR A 169 -5.42 0.31 6.79
C THR A 169 -5.73 0.85 8.19
N ALA A 170 -6.44 1.99 8.28
CA ALA A 170 -6.77 2.59 9.59
C ALA A 170 -7.56 1.64 10.49
N ALA A 171 -8.51 0.92 9.91
CA ALA A 171 -9.31 -0.08 10.64
C ALA A 171 -8.42 -1.22 11.18
N ALA A 172 -7.48 -1.74 10.37
CA ALA A 172 -6.53 -2.75 10.82
C ALA A 172 -5.66 -2.25 11.97
N LEU A 173 -5.10 -1.06 11.83
CA LEU A 173 -4.21 -0.45 12.83
C LEU A 173 -4.92 -0.20 14.18
N LEU A 174 -6.19 0.17 14.16
CA LEU A 174 -6.99 0.42 15.38
C LEU A 174 -7.56 -0.86 15.97
N LEU A 175 -8.02 -1.79 15.14
CA LEU A 175 -8.75 -2.97 15.59
C LEU A 175 -7.82 -4.09 16.07
N SER A 176 -6.67 -4.30 15.42
CA SER A 176 -5.78 -5.43 15.74
C SER A 176 -5.32 -5.45 17.20
N PRO A 177 -4.89 -4.32 17.83
CA PRO A 177 -4.51 -4.35 19.24
C PRO A 177 -5.70 -4.65 20.19
N VAL A 178 -6.92 -4.26 19.78
CA VAL A 178 -8.14 -4.56 20.57
C VAL A 178 -8.48 -6.03 20.50
N LEU A 179 -8.21 -6.68 19.37
CA LEU A 179 -8.45 -8.12 19.16
C LEU A 179 -7.40 -9.00 19.82
N VAL A 180 -6.16 -8.50 19.94
CA VAL A 180 -5.02 -9.24 20.49
C VAL A 180 -4.68 -8.70 21.88
N ALA A 181 -5.30 -9.29 22.89
CA ALA A 181 -5.01 -8.98 24.28
C ALA A 181 -4.06 -10.03 24.87
N GLU A 182 -3.14 -9.59 25.72
CA GLU A 182 -2.29 -10.47 26.51
C GLU A 182 -3.15 -11.30 27.48
N SER A 183 -2.85 -12.59 27.61
CA SER A 183 -3.54 -13.44 28.57
C SER A 183 -3.12 -13.08 29.99
N ALA A 184 -3.89 -13.54 30.98
CA ALA A 184 -3.56 -13.36 32.40
C ALA A 184 -2.20 -13.99 32.78
N THR A 185 -1.65 -14.87 31.95
CA THR A 185 -0.34 -15.51 32.14
C THR A 185 0.80 -14.77 31.46
N GLY A 186 0.53 -13.62 30.83
CA GLY A 186 1.54 -12.86 30.09
C GLY A 186 1.91 -13.48 28.74
N THR A 187 1.05 -14.32 28.16
CA THR A 187 1.28 -15.02 26.89
C THR A 187 0.26 -14.62 25.83
N TYR A 188 0.61 -14.84 24.57
CA TYR A 188 -0.26 -14.63 23.41
C TYR A 188 -0.57 -15.97 22.72
N PRO A 189 -1.70 -16.62 23.08
CA PRO A 189 -2.11 -17.89 22.48
C PRO A 189 -2.59 -17.71 21.03
N LEU A 190 -2.58 -18.81 20.23
CA LEU A 190 -2.93 -18.78 18.82
C LEU A 190 -4.36 -18.30 18.55
N ASP A 191 -5.31 -18.68 19.40
CA ASP A 191 -6.72 -18.30 19.27
C ASP A 191 -6.98 -16.80 19.50
N ILE A 192 -6.01 -16.08 20.07
CA ILE A 192 -6.04 -14.63 20.23
C ILE A 192 -5.24 -13.96 19.10
N THR A 193 -4.01 -14.43 18.84
CA THR A 193 -3.13 -13.81 17.83
C THR A 193 -3.63 -13.95 16.40
N ASN A 194 -4.48 -14.94 16.12
CA ASN A 194 -5.07 -15.15 14.80
C ASN A 194 -6.33 -14.29 14.51
N LYS A 195 -6.92 -13.63 15.53
CA LYS A 195 -8.17 -12.86 15.34
C LYS A 195 -8.09 -11.76 14.29
N PRO A 196 -7.01 -10.95 14.18
CA PRO A 196 -6.90 -9.97 13.10
C PRO A 196 -6.91 -10.63 11.71
N ALA A 197 -6.22 -11.77 11.56
CA ALA A 197 -6.21 -12.52 10.31
C ALA A 197 -7.58 -13.13 9.98
N PHE A 198 -8.31 -13.60 10.98
CA PHE A 198 -9.69 -14.05 10.82
C PHE A 198 -10.60 -12.93 10.33
N CYS A 199 -10.56 -11.76 10.99
CA CYS A 199 -11.34 -10.59 10.56
C CYS A 199 -11.00 -10.19 9.13
N GLY A 200 -9.71 -10.12 8.78
CA GLY A 200 -9.27 -9.78 7.44
C GLY A 200 -9.72 -10.81 6.40
N LEU A 201 -9.64 -12.11 6.72
CA LEU A 201 -10.15 -13.18 5.86
C LEU A 201 -11.66 -13.06 5.62
N MET A 202 -12.45 -12.81 6.67
CA MET A 202 -13.90 -12.63 6.53
C MET A 202 -14.24 -11.43 5.63
N LEU A 203 -13.51 -10.31 5.78
CA LEU A 203 -13.65 -9.15 4.90
C LEU A 203 -13.28 -9.48 3.44
N LEU A 204 -12.23 -10.28 3.21
CA LEU A 204 -11.81 -10.69 1.87
C LEU A 204 -12.82 -11.67 1.23
N LEU A 205 -13.38 -12.57 1.99
CA LEU A 205 -14.46 -13.45 1.52
C LEU A 205 -15.70 -12.64 1.15
N LEU A 206 -16.11 -11.68 1.98
CA LEU A 206 -17.16 -10.73 1.63
C LEU A 206 -16.79 -9.96 0.35
N GLY A 207 -15.55 -9.48 0.26
CA GLY A 207 -15.02 -8.82 -0.94
C GLY A 207 -15.13 -9.68 -2.18
N THR A 208 -14.84 -10.96 -2.07
CA THR A 208 -14.97 -11.92 -3.19
C THR A 208 -16.42 -12.11 -3.63
N VAL A 209 -17.35 -12.18 -2.68
CA VAL A 209 -18.79 -12.29 -2.99
C VAL A 209 -19.29 -11.04 -3.72
N VAL A 210 -18.98 -9.85 -3.21
CA VAL A 210 -19.43 -8.60 -3.86
C VAL A 210 -18.71 -8.35 -5.19
N TRP A 211 -17.47 -8.83 -5.36
CA TRP A 211 -16.80 -8.86 -6.65
C TRP A 211 -17.60 -9.69 -7.67
N GLY A 212 -18.13 -10.85 -7.28
CA GLY A 212 -19.01 -11.66 -8.14
C GLY A 212 -20.26 -10.88 -8.60
N ILE A 213 -20.86 -10.09 -7.71
CA ILE A 213 -21.98 -9.19 -8.07
C ILE A 213 -21.51 -8.15 -9.10
N PHE A 214 -20.35 -7.52 -8.88
CA PHE A 214 -19.77 -6.60 -9.86
C PHE A 214 -19.57 -7.24 -11.22
N VAL A 215 -19.02 -8.47 -11.29
CA VAL A 215 -18.79 -9.21 -12.55
C VAL A 215 -20.11 -9.41 -13.32
N ALA A 216 -21.18 -9.77 -12.62
CA ALA A 216 -22.51 -9.90 -13.23
C ALA A 216 -23.04 -8.57 -13.77
N MET A 217 -22.88 -7.49 -12.99
CA MET A 217 -23.27 -6.14 -13.41
C MET A 217 -22.43 -5.66 -14.61
N ASP A 218 -21.13 -5.92 -14.62
CA ASP A 218 -20.22 -5.49 -15.69
C ASP A 218 -20.50 -6.28 -17.00
N ALA A 219 -20.84 -7.55 -16.90
CA ALA A 219 -21.26 -8.34 -18.06
C ALA A 219 -22.56 -7.79 -18.69
N LYS A 220 -23.52 -7.38 -17.85
CA LYS A 220 -24.75 -6.73 -18.32
C LYS A 220 -24.47 -5.36 -18.93
N PHE A 221 -23.59 -4.57 -18.31
CA PHE A 221 -23.16 -3.27 -18.80
C PHE A 221 -22.59 -3.38 -20.23
N ASP A 222 -21.66 -4.32 -20.46
CA ASP A 222 -21.08 -4.54 -21.78
C ASP A 222 -22.11 -4.97 -22.82
N LYS A 223 -23.03 -5.85 -22.45
CA LYS A 223 -24.12 -6.27 -23.34
C LYS A 223 -25.00 -5.10 -23.74
N GLU A 224 -25.34 -4.19 -22.82
CA GLU A 224 -26.15 -3.01 -23.09
C GLU A 224 -25.42 -1.96 -23.95
N GLN A 225 -24.11 -1.85 -23.81
CA GLN A 225 -23.28 -0.87 -24.54
C GLN A 225 -22.68 -1.41 -25.86
N GLY A 226 -22.81 -2.70 -26.13
CA GLY A 226 -22.13 -3.35 -27.27
C GLY A 226 -20.59 -3.31 -27.13
N THR A 227 -20.08 -3.23 -25.89
CA THR A 227 -18.64 -3.14 -25.60
C THR A 227 -18.08 -4.49 -25.16
N SER A 228 -16.77 -4.60 -25.13
CA SER A 228 -16.07 -5.78 -24.64
C SER A 228 -15.20 -5.42 -23.42
N ASP A 229 -15.07 -6.36 -22.51
CA ASP A 229 -14.17 -6.30 -21.37
C ASP A 229 -12.67 -6.32 -21.78
N LYS A 230 -12.41 -6.83 -22.98
CA LYS A 230 -11.06 -6.90 -23.53
C LYS A 230 -10.64 -5.53 -24.09
N VAL A 231 -9.47 -5.09 -23.73
CA VAL A 231 -8.86 -3.89 -24.31
C VAL A 231 -8.47 -4.22 -25.76
N VAL A 232 -9.19 -3.64 -26.72
CA VAL A 232 -8.75 -3.66 -28.11
C VAL A 232 -7.66 -2.61 -28.24
N THR A 233 -6.43 -3.00 -27.93
CA THR A 233 -5.26 -2.18 -28.16
C THR A 233 -4.90 -2.25 -29.64
N ALA A 234 -4.76 -1.09 -30.30
CA ALA A 234 -4.20 -1.04 -31.64
C ALA A 234 -2.82 -1.73 -31.63
N GLU A 235 -2.43 -2.37 -32.74
CA GLU A 235 -1.15 -3.09 -32.79
C GLU A 235 0.06 -2.21 -32.46
N GLU A 236 -0.04 -0.92 -32.74
CA GLU A 236 0.98 0.09 -32.44
C GLU A 236 1.14 0.40 -30.94
N ASP A 237 0.11 0.13 -30.13
CA ASP A 237 0.07 0.39 -28.69
C ASP A 237 0.33 -0.85 -27.84
N LYS A 238 0.61 -2.00 -28.49
CA LYS A 238 0.98 -3.21 -27.75
C LYS A 238 2.32 -3.03 -27.05
N PHE A 239 2.37 -3.44 -25.79
CA PHE A 239 3.57 -3.50 -24.98
C PHE A 239 4.73 -4.16 -25.75
N LYS A 240 5.87 -3.47 -25.86
CA LYS A 240 7.11 -4.01 -26.40
C LYS A 240 8.18 -4.01 -25.32
N PHE A 241 8.86 -5.13 -25.13
CA PHE A 241 9.96 -5.21 -24.17
C PHE A 241 11.05 -4.14 -24.40
N SER A 242 11.22 -3.67 -25.65
CA SER A 242 12.12 -2.56 -25.97
C SER A 242 11.72 -1.24 -25.30
N ASP A 243 10.46 -1.04 -24.98
CA ASP A 243 9.99 0.20 -24.36
C ASP A 243 10.41 0.29 -22.88
N ILE A 244 10.57 -0.87 -22.21
CA ILE A 244 11.16 -0.94 -20.86
C ILE A 244 12.52 -0.25 -20.84
N PHE A 245 13.41 -0.63 -21.76
CA PHE A 245 14.78 -0.08 -21.77
C PHE A 245 14.80 1.40 -22.13
N LYS A 246 13.88 1.87 -23.00
CA LYS A 246 13.75 3.29 -23.33
C LYS A 246 13.28 4.09 -22.13
N ILE A 247 12.28 3.59 -21.39
CA ILE A 247 11.73 4.24 -20.20
C ILE A 247 12.78 4.28 -19.08
N LEU A 248 13.44 3.16 -18.79
CA LEU A 248 14.50 3.09 -17.78
C LEU A 248 15.75 3.90 -18.18
N GLY A 249 16.01 4.10 -19.48
CA GLY A 249 17.04 5.00 -19.97
C GLY A 249 16.76 6.49 -19.76
N ASN A 250 15.52 6.87 -19.45
CA ASN A 250 15.17 8.25 -19.15
C ASN A 250 15.58 8.61 -17.72
N LYS A 251 16.59 9.48 -17.60
CA LYS A 251 17.13 9.91 -16.29
C LYS A 251 16.07 10.46 -15.34
N HIS A 252 15.14 11.27 -15.82
CA HIS A 252 14.12 11.89 -14.96
C HIS A 252 13.11 10.86 -14.48
N TYR A 253 12.74 9.93 -15.34
CA TYR A 253 11.91 8.80 -14.97
C TYR A 253 12.59 7.92 -13.90
N LEU A 254 13.87 7.61 -14.09
CA LEU A 254 14.63 6.82 -13.11
C LEU A 254 14.72 7.54 -11.76
N LEU A 255 14.94 8.86 -11.74
CA LEU A 255 14.94 9.65 -10.50
C LEU A 255 13.58 9.62 -9.79
N ILE A 256 12.46 9.72 -10.53
CA ILE A 256 11.12 9.58 -9.94
C ILE A 256 10.92 8.16 -9.38
N SER A 257 11.34 7.13 -10.08
CA SER A 257 11.22 5.73 -9.63
C SER A 257 12.05 5.47 -8.37
N LEU A 258 13.28 6.00 -8.31
CA LEU A 258 14.14 5.92 -7.12
C LEU A 258 13.55 6.72 -5.95
N LEU A 259 13.03 7.93 -6.19
CA LEU A 259 12.31 8.68 -5.16
C LEU A 259 11.13 7.88 -4.62
N CYS A 260 10.35 7.26 -5.49
CA CYS A 260 9.21 6.42 -5.11
C CYS A 260 9.63 5.33 -4.13
N VAL A 261 10.60 4.49 -4.48
CA VAL A 261 11.00 3.37 -3.61
C VAL A 261 11.54 3.84 -2.26
N PHE A 262 12.48 4.79 -2.25
CA PHE A 262 13.12 5.23 -1.00
C PHE A 262 12.13 5.96 -0.09
N PHE A 263 11.27 6.80 -0.66
CA PHE A 263 10.24 7.52 0.09
C PHE A 263 9.18 6.58 0.67
N TYR A 264 8.60 5.69 -0.14
CA TYR A 264 7.55 4.77 0.34
C TYR A 264 8.08 3.78 1.36
N CYS A 265 9.33 3.31 1.23
CA CYS A 265 9.93 2.41 2.20
C CYS A 265 10.09 3.05 3.59
N CYS A 266 10.36 4.36 3.67
CA CYS A 266 10.39 5.07 4.95
C CYS A 266 9.07 4.97 5.72
N ILE A 267 7.93 4.91 5.03
CA ILE A 267 6.62 5.02 5.67
C ILE A 267 5.95 3.65 5.80
N ILE A 268 5.88 2.89 4.70
CA ILE A 268 5.14 1.62 4.71
C ILE A 268 5.89 0.57 5.53
N SER A 269 7.22 0.45 5.36
CA SER A 269 8.01 -0.48 6.18
C SER A 269 8.10 -0.05 7.65
N PHE A 270 8.19 1.26 7.93
CA PHE A 270 8.08 1.78 9.30
C PHE A 270 6.74 1.38 9.93
N LYS A 271 5.62 1.60 9.23
CA LYS A 271 4.28 1.27 9.71
C LYS A 271 4.17 -0.20 10.15
N LYS A 272 4.82 -1.14 9.44
CA LYS A 272 4.84 -2.57 9.81
C LYS A 272 5.46 -2.82 11.19
N PHE A 273 6.41 -2.01 11.64
CA PHE A 273 7.11 -2.17 12.91
C PHE A 273 6.89 -1.02 13.88
N ALA A 274 5.93 -0.15 13.61
CA ALA A 274 5.79 1.11 14.34
C ALA A 274 5.60 0.92 15.85
N THR A 275 4.79 -0.05 16.30
CA THR A 275 4.63 -0.30 17.75
C THR A 275 5.88 -0.90 18.38
N ALA A 276 6.61 -1.76 17.68
CA ALA A 276 7.89 -2.28 18.16
C ALA A 276 8.97 -1.19 18.31
N ILE A 277 8.82 -0.05 17.60
CA ILE A 277 9.70 1.12 17.69
C ILE A 277 9.18 2.14 18.70
N LEU A 278 7.89 2.50 18.64
CA LEU A 278 7.32 3.59 19.44
C LEU A 278 7.20 3.23 20.92
N ILE A 279 6.87 1.97 21.26
CA ILE A 279 6.73 1.54 22.64
C ILE A 279 8.03 1.73 23.44
N PRO A 280 9.18 1.19 23.03
CA PRO A 280 10.43 1.39 23.78
C PRO A 280 10.91 2.84 23.74
N ARG A 281 10.52 3.64 22.73
CA ARG A 281 10.94 5.04 22.62
C ARG A 281 10.12 5.98 23.51
N PHE A 282 8.83 5.79 23.62
CA PHE A 282 7.91 6.77 24.19
C PHE A 282 6.99 6.19 25.27
N GLY A 283 6.94 4.87 25.44
CA GLY A 283 6.02 4.21 26.37
C GLY A 283 6.45 4.28 27.83
N GLY A 284 7.76 4.46 28.09
CA GLY A 284 8.28 4.46 29.46
C GLY A 284 7.88 3.20 30.24
N ALA A 285 7.24 3.40 31.41
CA ALA A 285 6.71 2.31 32.25
C ALA A 285 5.19 2.07 32.06
N ASP A 286 4.56 2.69 31.06
CA ASP A 286 3.12 2.56 30.82
C ASP A 286 2.80 1.22 30.13
N PRO A 287 2.13 0.27 30.81
CA PRO A 287 1.80 -1.03 30.22
C PRO A 287 0.74 -0.92 29.11
N GLU A 288 -0.06 0.14 29.09
CA GLU A 288 -1.12 0.34 28.11
C GLU A 288 -0.64 1.14 26.89
N PHE A 289 0.62 1.55 26.85
CA PHE A 289 1.15 2.38 25.78
C PHE A 289 1.06 1.73 24.38
N ALA A 290 0.95 0.41 24.30
CA ALA A 290 0.76 -0.30 23.03
C ALA A 290 -0.50 0.18 22.28
N GLN A 291 -1.60 0.44 22.99
CA GLN A 291 -2.81 1.00 22.39
C GLN A 291 -2.60 2.45 21.95
N THR A 292 -1.93 3.26 22.77
CA THR A 292 -1.55 4.64 22.42
C THR A 292 -0.67 4.69 21.18
N ALA A 293 0.36 3.83 21.09
CA ALA A 293 1.23 3.72 19.93
C ALA A 293 0.43 3.33 18.66
N SER A 294 -0.52 2.43 18.79
CA SER A 294 -1.41 2.02 17.69
C SER A 294 -2.30 3.16 17.21
N MET A 295 -2.85 3.95 18.14
CA MET A 295 -3.60 5.16 17.80
C MET A 295 -2.72 6.20 17.08
N MET A 296 -1.47 6.41 17.55
CA MET A 296 -0.51 7.27 16.85
C MET A 296 -0.33 6.83 15.39
N VAL A 297 -0.01 5.56 15.17
CA VAL A 297 0.26 5.01 13.82
C VAL A 297 -0.96 5.12 12.92
N SER A 298 -2.17 4.92 13.46
CA SER A 298 -3.41 5.03 12.70
C SER A 298 -3.68 6.44 12.18
N MET A 299 -3.06 7.47 12.75
CA MET A 299 -3.15 8.85 12.22
C MET A 299 -2.58 8.97 10.81
N ILE A 300 -1.58 8.14 10.43
CA ILE A 300 -0.93 8.21 9.11
C ILE A 300 -1.96 8.04 7.97
N PRO A 301 -2.78 6.97 7.89
CA PRO A 301 -3.78 6.85 6.84
C PRO A 301 -4.86 7.95 6.92
N PHE A 302 -5.28 8.41 8.09
CA PHE A 302 -6.22 9.53 8.21
C PHE A 302 -5.65 10.83 7.63
N PHE A 303 -4.38 11.14 7.89
CA PHE A 303 -3.73 12.28 7.26
C PHE A 303 -3.71 12.17 5.73
N THR A 304 -3.47 10.97 5.18
CA THR A 304 -3.47 10.79 3.72
C THR A 304 -4.85 10.98 3.10
N VAL A 305 -5.92 10.55 3.76
CA VAL A 305 -7.30 10.77 3.28
C VAL A 305 -7.62 12.26 3.17
N VAL A 306 -7.17 13.07 4.16
CA VAL A 306 -7.47 14.51 4.21
C VAL A 306 -6.49 15.33 3.38
N PHE A 307 -5.20 15.13 3.58
CA PHE A 307 -4.17 16.02 3.02
C PHE A 307 -3.79 15.69 1.57
N THR A 308 -3.93 14.45 1.10
CA THR A 308 -3.56 14.14 -0.30
C THR A 308 -4.40 14.92 -1.32
N PRO A 309 -5.74 15.01 -1.20
CA PRO A 309 -6.54 15.86 -2.09
C PRO A 309 -6.22 17.35 -1.98
N LEU A 310 -5.94 17.83 -0.76
CA LEU A 310 -5.58 19.23 -0.53
C LEU A 310 -4.25 19.57 -1.22
N PHE A 311 -3.23 18.76 -1.02
CA PHE A 311 -1.92 18.95 -1.64
C PHE A 311 -1.98 18.74 -3.17
N GLY A 312 -2.78 17.79 -3.67
CA GLY A 312 -3.01 17.65 -5.10
C GLY A 312 -3.57 18.93 -5.72
N SER A 313 -4.59 19.51 -5.11
CA SER A 313 -5.14 20.79 -5.55
C SER A 313 -4.12 21.95 -5.48
N LEU A 314 -3.28 21.95 -4.45
CA LEU A 314 -2.23 22.96 -4.26
C LEU A 314 -1.14 22.84 -5.33
N VAL A 315 -0.67 21.63 -5.61
CA VAL A 315 0.32 21.33 -6.66
C VAL A 315 -0.24 21.70 -8.03
N ASP A 316 -1.51 21.39 -8.31
CA ASP A 316 -2.15 21.76 -9.57
C ASP A 316 -2.21 23.27 -9.80
N LYS A 317 -2.45 24.04 -8.72
CA LYS A 317 -2.55 25.51 -8.80
C LYS A 317 -1.21 26.21 -8.85
N ILE A 318 -0.27 25.79 -8.02
CA ILE A 318 1.02 26.49 -7.83
C ILE A 318 2.11 25.94 -8.76
N GLY A 319 1.98 24.67 -9.18
CA GLY A 319 3.07 23.91 -9.78
C GLY A 319 4.15 23.59 -8.76
N LYS A 320 5.42 23.75 -9.14
CA LYS A 320 6.62 23.51 -8.31
C LYS A 320 6.68 22.09 -7.75
N ALA A 321 6.28 21.10 -8.55
CA ALA A 321 6.17 19.70 -8.12
C ALA A 321 7.46 19.18 -7.49
N THR A 322 8.64 19.51 -8.05
CA THR A 322 9.93 19.09 -7.52
C THR A 322 10.22 19.70 -6.15
N THR A 323 9.80 20.94 -5.89
CA THR A 323 9.93 21.58 -4.56
C THR A 323 9.05 20.85 -3.52
N TRP A 324 7.82 20.48 -3.88
CA TRP A 324 6.94 19.74 -2.98
C TRP A 324 7.49 18.34 -2.67
N MET A 325 8.12 17.68 -3.65
CA MET A 325 8.80 16.39 -3.42
C MET A 325 9.96 16.54 -2.43
N ILE A 326 10.77 17.59 -2.52
CA ILE A 326 11.84 17.87 -1.57
C ILE A 326 11.24 18.12 -0.18
N THR A 327 10.24 19.02 -0.08
CA THR A 327 9.61 19.38 1.19
C THR A 327 9.05 18.15 1.91
N GLY A 328 8.30 17.30 1.20
CA GLY A 328 7.74 16.07 1.80
C GLY A 328 8.82 15.06 2.18
N SER A 329 9.89 14.92 1.40
CA SER A 329 11.01 14.04 1.74
C SER A 329 11.76 14.54 2.99
N VAL A 330 11.96 15.86 3.11
CA VAL A 330 12.55 16.47 4.32
C VAL A 330 11.64 16.26 5.53
N MET A 331 10.31 16.41 5.38
CA MET A 331 9.38 16.15 6.48
C MET A 331 9.48 14.71 6.97
N VAL A 332 9.51 13.73 6.06
CA VAL A 332 9.65 12.30 6.43
C VAL A 332 10.98 12.05 7.14
N PHE A 333 12.08 12.60 6.64
CA PHE A 333 13.39 12.53 7.30
C PHE A 333 13.36 13.13 8.71
N VAL A 334 12.80 14.33 8.87
CA VAL A 334 12.68 15.00 10.17
C VAL A 334 11.80 14.20 11.13
N ALA A 335 10.73 13.58 10.65
CA ALA A 335 9.88 12.70 11.45
C ALA A 335 10.68 11.54 12.06
N HIS A 336 11.50 10.85 11.26
CA HIS A 336 12.36 9.76 11.73
C HIS A 336 13.45 10.25 12.69
N ILE A 337 14.02 11.44 12.48
CA ILE A 337 14.95 12.07 13.44
C ILE A 337 14.26 12.31 14.78
N ILE A 338 13.02 12.82 14.78
CA ILE A 338 12.25 13.05 16.01
C ILE A 338 11.97 11.70 16.71
N ILE A 339 11.50 10.70 15.97
CA ILE A 339 11.21 9.37 16.55
C ILE A 339 12.48 8.76 17.15
N ALA A 340 13.63 8.90 16.47
CA ALA A 340 14.89 8.32 16.93
C ALA A 340 15.49 9.03 18.14
N PHE A 341 15.48 10.35 18.19
CA PHE A 341 16.35 11.12 19.09
C PHE A 341 15.65 12.10 20.01
N ALA A 342 14.36 12.42 19.80
CA ALA A 342 13.65 13.33 20.71
C ALA A 342 13.50 12.71 22.12
N PRO A 343 13.23 13.52 23.14
CA PRO A 343 12.95 13.02 24.48
C PRO A 343 11.86 11.94 24.49
N GLY A 344 11.97 10.94 25.38
CA GLY A 344 11.09 9.77 25.45
C GLY A 344 9.67 10.06 25.96
N THR A 345 9.12 11.26 25.71
CA THR A 345 7.75 11.61 26.07
C THR A 345 6.80 11.39 24.91
N PRO A 346 5.57 10.92 25.14
CA PRO A 346 4.60 10.58 24.09
C PRO A 346 4.32 11.69 23.07
N ILE A 347 4.43 12.97 23.49
CA ILE A 347 4.17 14.12 22.61
C ILE A 347 5.08 14.14 21.38
N PHE A 348 6.34 13.72 21.51
CA PHE A 348 7.26 13.65 20.38
C PHE A 348 6.92 12.49 19.43
N GLY A 349 6.34 11.39 19.94
CA GLY A 349 5.76 10.34 19.12
C GLY A 349 4.62 10.88 18.24
N TYR A 350 3.68 11.62 18.84
CA TYR A 350 2.58 12.27 18.10
C TYR A 350 3.10 13.27 17.05
N ILE A 351 4.07 14.11 17.40
CA ILE A 351 4.66 15.07 16.48
C ILE A 351 5.35 14.36 15.31
N GLY A 352 6.18 13.35 15.59
CA GLY A 352 6.87 12.58 14.56
C GLY A 352 5.89 11.91 13.59
N ILE A 353 4.87 11.23 14.11
CA ILE A 353 3.83 10.58 13.30
C ILE A 353 3.00 11.59 12.50
N ALA A 354 2.66 12.75 13.08
CA ALA A 354 1.91 13.79 12.38
C ALA A 354 2.71 14.33 11.19
N ILE A 355 4.00 14.67 11.40
CA ILE A 355 4.90 15.12 10.34
C ILE A 355 5.06 14.04 9.26
N LEU A 356 5.21 12.77 9.67
CA LEU A 356 5.31 11.63 8.75
C LEU A 356 4.06 11.50 7.87
N GLY A 357 2.87 11.58 8.45
CA GLY A 357 1.60 11.47 7.74
C GLY A 357 1.35 12.63 6.76
N VAL A 358 1.71 13.85 7.15
CA VAL A 358 1.62 15.03 6.26
C VAL A 358 2.62 14.89 5.11
N GLY A 359 3.89 14.52 5.37
CA GLY A 359 4.91 14.27 4.36
C GLY A 359 4.50 13.16 3.39
N TYR A 360 3.88 12.09 3.92
CA TYR A 360 3.34 10.97 3.12
C TYR A 360 2.21 11.39 2.18
N SER A 361 1.48 12.43 2.52
CA SER A 361 0.42 12.96 1.66
C SER A 361 0.98 13.87 0.55
N LEU A 362 2.07 14.58 0.83
CA LEU A 362 2.59 15.63 -0.03
C LEU A 362 3.37 15.09 -1.24
N VAL A 363 4.30 14.15 -1.02
CA VAL A 363 5.16 13.63 -2.11
C VAL A 363 4.34 12.92 -3.20
N PRO A 364 3.42 11.98 -2.89
CA PRO A 364 2.60 11.33 -3.91
C PRO A 364 1.74 12.31 -4.71
N ALA A 365 1.21 13.36 -4.06
CA ALA A 365 0.41 14.38 -4.71
C ALA A 365 1.19 15.16 -5.79
N ALA A 366 2.51 15.28 -5.64
CA ALA A 366 3.39 15.92 -6.62
C ALA A 366 4.04 14.92 -7.59
N MET A 367 4.42 13.73 -7.11
CA MET A 367 5.22 12.74 -7.85
C MET A 367 4.41 12.03 -8.95
N TRP A 368 3.23 11.50 -8.60
CA TRP A 368 2.43 10.73 -9.56
C TRP A 368 1.98 11.56 -10.78
N PRO A 369 1.52 12.82 -10.63
CA PRO A 369 1.19 13.67 -11.78
C PRO A 369 2.40 14.11 -12.61
N SER A 370 3.63 13.92 -12.10
CA SER A 370 4.85 14.25 -12.84
C SER A 370 5.25 13.19 -13.86
N VAL A 371 4.81 11.93 -13.70
CA VAL A 371 5.14 10.83 -14.62
C VAL A 371 4.65 11.09 -16.04
N PRO A 372 3.38 11.52 -16.29
CA PRO A 372 2.89 11.83 -17.64
C PRO A 372 3.60 13.00 -18.34
N LYS A 373 4.31 13.84 -17.57
CA LYS A 373 5.11 14.93 -18.13
C LYS A 373 6.46 14.46 -18.71
N ILE A 374 6.89 13.24 -18.33
CA ILE A 374 8.21 12.68 -18.69
C ILE A 374 8.09 11.56 -19.70
N VAL A 375 7.00 10.79 -19.63
CA VAL A 375 6.77 9.60 -20.45
C VAL A 375 5.61 9.84 -21.41
N PRO A 376 5.74 9.47 -22.71
CA PRO A 376 4.65 9.58 -23.66
C PRO A 376 3.40 8.81 -23.21
N GLU A 377 2.21 9.33 -23.52
CA GLU A 377 0.92 8.80 -23.07
C GLU A 377 0.75 7.30 -23.39
N LYS A 378 1.17 6.86 -24.56
CA LYS A 378 1.13 5.45 -24.99
C LYS A 378 1.94 4.50 -24.09
N ASN A 379 2.95 5.01 -23.37
CA ASN A 379 3.85 4.21 -22.52
C ASN A 379 3.55 4.37 -21.01
N LEU A 380 2.51 5.13 -20.62
CA LEU A 380 2.22 5.42 -19.22
C LEU A 380 1.90 4.16 -18.40
N GLY A 381 1.16 3.22 -18.96
CA GLY A 381 0.86 1.96 -18.29
C GLY A 381 2.13 1.18 -17.92
N THR A 382 3.06 1.05 -18.88
CA THR A 382 4.36 0.43 -18.66
C THR A 382 5.20 1.20 -17.62
N ALA A 383 5.20 2.53 -17.71
CA ALA A 383 5.93 3.38 -16.78
C ALA A 383 5.43 3.21 -15.34
N TYR A 384 4.14 3.25 -15.10
CA TYR A 384 3.58 3.02 -13.77
C TYR A 384 3.88 1.61 -13.25
N SER A 385 3.76 0.58 -14.10
CA SER A 385 4.10 -0.80 -13.72
C SER A 385 5.56 -0.95 -13.31
N LEU A 386 6.49 -0.29 -14.02
CA LEU A 386 7.91 -0.32 -13.68
C LEU A 386 8.22 0.45 -12.39
N ILE A 387 7.53 1.58 -12.11
CA ILE A 387 7.67 2.27 -10.82
C ILE A 387 7.22 1.35 -9.69
N TYR A 388 6.05 0.71 -9.81
CA TYR A 388 5.58 -0.25 -8.80
C TYR A 388 6.50 -1.44 -8.65
N TRP A 389 7.08 -1.94 -9.75
CA TRP A 389 8.06 -3.03 -9.70
C TRP A 389 9.30 -2.64 -8.89
N ILE A 390 9.89 -1.45 -9.15
CA ILE A 390 11.03 -0.91 -8.40
C ILE A 390 10.64 -0.66 -6.92
N GLN A 391 9.46 -0.10 -6.67
CA GLN A 391 8.94 0.11 -5.31
C GLN A 391 8.84 -1.20 -4.54
N ASN A 392 8.30 -2.26 -5.14
CA ASN A 392 8.16 -3.56 -4.51
C ASN A 392 9.51 -4.21 -4.15
N MET A 393 10.61 -3.90 -4.87
CA MET A 393 11.95 -4.36 -4.45
C MET A 393 12.31 -3.84 -3.06
N GLY A 394 12.07 -2.55 -2.80
CA GLY A 394 12.28 -1.98 -1.47
C GLY A 394 11.32 -2.52 -0.44
N MET A 395 10.04 -2.68 -0.80
CA MET A 395 9.01 -3.21 0.09
C MET A 395 9.25 -4.69 0.46
N MET A 396 9.96 -5.44 -0.37
CA MET A 396 10.41 -6.79 -0.04
C MET A 396 11.61 -6.77 0.91
N ALA A 397 12.59 -5.93 0.67
CA ALA A 397 13.88 -5.97 1.37
C ALA A 397 13.85 -5.25 2.73
N VAL A 398 13.24 -4.06 2.81
CA VAL A 398 13.34 -3.20 4.01
C VAL A 398 12.68 -3.83 5.24
N PRO A 399 11.50 -4.48 5.17
CA PRO A 399 10.93 -5.16 6.33
C PRO A 399 11.83 -6.26 6.90
N ILE A 400 12.54 -7.01 6.05
CA ILE A 400 13.49 -8.06 6.47
C ILE A 400 14.66 -7.42 7.24
N ILE A 401 15.21 -6.32 6.72
CA ILE A 401 16.32 -5.59 7.35
C ILE A 401 15.90 -5.05 8.72
N VAL A 402 14.75 -4.36 8.78
CA VAL A 402 14.24 -3.76 10.02
C VAL A 402 13.87 -4.85 11.04
N GLY A 403 13.22 -5.92 10.61
CA GLY A 403 12.90 -7.06 11.46
C GLY A 403 14.16 -7.72 12.06
N GLY A 404 15.22 -7.87 11.24
CA GLY A 404 16.51 -8.40 11.68
C GLY A 404 17.20 -7.50 12.72
N ILE A 405 17.16 -6.17 12.54
CA ILE A 405 17.69 -5.20 13.50
C ILE A 405 16.92 -5.28 14.82
N LEU A 406 15.59 -5.25 14.75
CA LEU A 406 14.74 -5.34 15.92
C LEU A 406 14.91 -6.68 16.65
N ASN A 407 15.23 -7.76 15.96
CA ASN A 407 15.52 -9.06 16.56
C ASN A 407 16.88 -9.10 17.27
N LYS A 408 17.87 -8.40 16.71
CA LYS A 408 19.26 -8.40 17.23
C LYS A 408 19.44 -7.54 18.46
N TYR A 409 18.75 -6.39 18.55
CA TYR A 409 18.88 -5.42 19.62
C TYR A 409 17.61 -5.37 20.48
N SER A 410 17.66 -4.76 21.67
CA SER A 410 16.52 -4.67 22.60
C SER A 410 16.26 -3.24 23.04
N GLY A 411 15.05 -2.99 23.55
CA GLY A 411 14.66 -1.70 24.13
C GLY A 411 14.82 -0.52 23.18
N VAL A 412 15.25 0.62 23.73
CA VAL A 412 15.48 1.87 22.99
C VAL A 412 16.54 1.71 21.90
N GLU A 413 17.59 0.93 22.18
CA GLU A 413 18.66 0.69 21.19
C GLU A 413 18.13 0.02 19.92
N ALA A 414 17.25 -0.98 20.05
CA ALA A 414 16.62 -1.62 18.90
C ALA A 414 15.80 -0.64 18.07
N ALA A 415 15.02 0.20 18.74
CA ALA A 415 14.21 1.22 18.07
C ALA A 415 15.06 2.25 17.32
N VAL A 416 16.10 2.78 17.96
CA VAL A 416 17.01 3.77 17.34
C VAL A 416 17.77 3.14 16.16
N ASN A 417 18.25 1.90 16.29
CA ASN A 417 18.94 1.22 15.19
C ASN A 417 18.00 0.93 14.01
N ALA A 418 16.73 0.62 14.26
CA ALA A 418 15.73 0.50 13.20
C ALA A 418 15.47 1.85 12.51
N GLU A 419 15.41 2.94 13.27
CA GLU A 419 15.23 4.31 12.74
C GLU A 419 16.39 4.75 11.86
N TYR A 420 17.64 4.31 12.10
CA TYR A 420 18.76 4.61 11.19
C TYR A 420 18.50 4.13 9.77
N VAL A 421 17.78 3.01 9.57
CA VAL A 421 17.42 2.54 8.23
C VAL A 421 16.53 3.58 7.54
N PHE A 422 15.48 4.06 8.22
CA PHE A 422 14.56 5.06 7.65
C PHE A 422 15.21 6.43 7.47
N ILE A 423 16.10 6.83 8.37
CA ILE A 423 16.90 8.06 8.25
C ILE A 423 17.79 8.00 6.99
N ILE A 424 18.49 6.89 6.78
CA ILE A 424 19.33 6.69 5.57
C ILE A 424 18.47 6.73 4.31
N LEU A 425 17.35 6.02 4.29
CA LEU A 425 16.42 6.04 3.16
C LEU A 425 15.86 7.46 2.91
N GLY A 426 15.58 8.20 3.98
CA GLY A 426 15.15 9.61 3.94
C GLY A 426 16.21 10.53 3.33
N ILE A 427 17.49 10.36 3.71
CA ILE A 427 18.61 11.10 3.12
C ILE A 427 18.71 10.82 1.62
N VAL A 428 18.57 9.55 1.22
CA VAL A 428 18.61 9.17 -0.20
C VAL A 428 17.41 9.77 -0.93
N ALA A 429 16.21 9.72 -0.36
CA ALA A 429 15.01 10.33 -0.95
C ALA A 429 15.16 11.84 -1.16
N ILE A 430 15.73 12.57 -0.17
CA ILE A 430 16.05 14.01 -0.28
C ILE A 430 17.07 14.22 -1.42
N SER A 431 18.13 13.44 -1.44
CA SER A 431 19.20 13.57 -2.45
C SER A 431 18.66 13.35 -3.86
N VAL A 432 17.81 12.35 -4.05
CA VAL A 432 17.15 12.05 -5.35
C VAL A 432 16.18 13.19 -5.72
N SER A 433 15.42 13.71 -4.77
CA SER A 433 14.52 14.85 -4.99
C SER A 433 15.28 16.11 -5.42
N LEU A 434 16.43 16.38 -4.79
CA LEU A 434 17.31 17.50 -5.16
C LEU A 434 17.92 17.29 -6.57
N MET A 435 18.36 16.06 -6.88
CA MET A 435 18.84 15.74 -8.22
C MET A 435 17.76 15.98 -9.28
N LEU A 436 16.51 15.59 -8.99
CA LEU A 436 15.38 15.81 -9.87
C LEU A 436 15.09 17.31 -10.04
N TYR A 437 15.12 18.08 -8.96
CA TYR A 437 14.94 19.53 -8.98
C TYR A 437 15.99 20.24 -9.85
N PHE A 438 17.29 19.96 -9.62
CA PHE A 438 18.34 20.58 -10.43
C PHE A 438 18.31 20.12 -11.90
N SER A 439 17.95 18.85 -12.13
CA SER A 439 17.82 18.32 -13.48
C SER A 439 16.62 18.91 -14.23
N SER A 440 15.48 19.13 -13.53
CA SER A 440 14.29 19.80 -14.08
C SER A 440 14.61 21.25 -14.45
N LYS A 441 15.34 21.98 -13.60
CA LYS A 441 15.75 23.37 -13.90
C LYS A 441 16.66 23.49 -15.13
N LYS A 442 17.50 22.48 -15.38
CA LYS A 442 18.35 22.43 -16.58
C LYS A 442 17.58 22.05 -17.85
N ASN A 443 16.39 21.48 -17.71
CA ASN A 443 15.53 21.01 -18.80
C ASN A 443 14.10 21.57 -18.63
N PRO A 444 13.88 22.88 -18.89
CA PRO A 444 12.56 23.52 -18.70
C PRO A 444 11.45 22.90 -19.55
N ASP A 445 11.79 22.28 -20.67
CA ASP A 445 10.84 21.63 -21.60
C ASP A 445 10.07 20.48 -20.96
N LEU A 446 10.56 19.89 -19.86
CA LEU A 446 9.86 18.87 -19.10
C LEU A 446 8.62 19.40 -18.38
N LYS A 447 8.52 20.70 -18.15
CA LYS A 447 7.39 21.39 -17.50
C LYS A 447 6.98 20.77 -16.16
N LEU A 448 7.91 20.13 -15.42
CA LEU A 448 7.61 19.45 -14.15
C LEU A 448 7.03 20.42 -13.12
N ASP A 449 7.59 21.62 -13.05
CA ASP A 449 7.24 22.64 -12.07
C ASP A 449 6.17 23.64 -12.56
N VAL A 450 5.63 23.43 -13.77
CA VAL A 450 4.55 24.25 -14.32
C VAL A 450 3.20 23.78 -13.75
N PRO A 451 2.31 24.71 -13.35
CA PRO A 451 0.96 24.38 -12.92
C PRO A 451 0.18 23.57 -13.97
N ASN A 452 -0.67 22.66 -13.52
CA ASN A 452 -1.51 21.86 -14.42
C ASN A 452 -2.81 22.58 -14.82
N LYS A 453 -3.23 23.60 -14.02
CA LYS A 453 -4.37 24.47 -14.32
C LYS A 453 -3.83 25.84 -14.72
N GLN A 454 -3.98 26.16 -15.98
CA GLN A 454 -4.03 27.54 -16.48
C GLN A 454 -5.46 28.02 -16.47
#